data_78d5624ce3f672dc46a5512636c74c9b
#
_entry.id   78d5624ce3f672dc46a5512636c74c9b
#
_cell.length_a   1.000
_cell.length_b   1.000
_cell.length_c   1.000
_cell.angle_alpha   90.00
_cell.angle_beta   90.00
_cell.angle_gamma   90.00
#
_symmetry.space_group_name_H-M   'P 1'
#
loop_
_entity.id
_entity.type
_entity.pdbx_description
1 polymer ?
#
loop_
_entity_poly.entity_id
_entity_poly.type
_entity_poly.pdbx_seq_one_letter_code
_entity_poly.pdbx_strand_id
1 'polypeptide(L)'
;MLRAALLSTIGLLCCWSAAFADEFKLDCHPFSLPTQARPIDSRCGAGGSAAHGSDTAKRLQNEVKNALCSQGDAVTLTMADFMALQNRARQLGISFGAEGSPPRRTEHLPQDRTKLQPKDFHTTMGGHQVGEGSRVQIVGFMNEPHPGGAEDVNCGATAEADKDVHINLVESPAPWLPPKGDPDQQQKEAERNAALCQGIVVETIPHFRPAPFEARALRSVSREFPVLIVGQLFFDASHFPCEGPKPHPGGHPARGSLWEIHPITDIQVCKNKTLSECSPQDRTVWTLLHELPAHMIAVEAVPEMESEPDED
;
A
#
# COMPACT_ATOMS: atom_id res chain seq x y z
N MET A 1 28.54 -58.85 -54.68
CA MET A 1 28.11 -58.81 -53.25
C MET A 1 28.27 -57.41 -52.76
N LEU A 2 27.19 -56.61 -52.77
CA LEU A 2 27.16 -55.23 -52.28
C LEU A 2 26.60 -55.25 -50.86
N ARG A 3 27.34 -54.73 -49.89
CA ARG A 3 26.86 -54.46 -48.54
C ARG A 3 26.46 -53.02 -48.47
N ALA A 4 25.17 -52.80 -48.26
CA ALA A 4 24.63 -51.48 -47.95
C ALA A 4 24.80 -51.14 -46.44
N ALA A 5 25.44 -50.03 -46.16
CA ALA A 5 25.55 -49.51 -44.80
C ALA A 5 24.37 -48.53 -44.53
N LEU A 6 23.53 -48.89 -43.57
CA LEU A 6 22.51 -48.03 -43.04
C LEU A 6 23.15 -47.04 -42.03
N LEU A 7 23.15 -45.77 -42.35
CA LEU A 7 23.45 -44.69 -41.39
C LEU A 7 22.16 -44.30 -40.65
N SER A 8 22.10 -44.64 -39.37
CA SER A 8 21.05 -44.19 -38.45
C SER A 8 21.40 -42.81 -37.92
N THR A 9 20.69 -41.78 -38.38
CA THR A 9 20.74 -40.42 -37.82
C THR A 9 19.84 -40.36 -36.59
N ILE A 10 20.47 -40.35 -35.42
CA ILE A 10 19.77 -40.06 -34.14
C ILE A 10 19.59 -38.54 -34.07
N GLY A 11 18.38 -38.10 -34.33
CA GLY A 11 17.99 -36.70 -34.10
C GLY A 11 17.87 -36.42 -32.59
N LEU A 12 18.77 -35.62 -32.05
CA LEU A 12 18.65 -35.08 -30.70
C LEU A 12 17.51 -34.06 -30.70
N LEU A 13 16.32 -34.47 -30.23
CA LEU A 13 15.27 -33.51 -29.83
C LEU A 13 15.73 -32.80 -28.57
N CYS A 14 16.28 -31.60 -28.72
CA CYS A 14 16.40 -30.66 -27.61
C CYS A 14 14.99 -30.21 -27.19
N CYS A 15 14.44 -30.86 -26.15
CA CYS A 15 13.31 -30.33 -25.43
C CYS A 15 13.75 -29.03 -24.77
N TRP A 16 13.48 -27.89 -25.38
CA TRP A 16 13.46 -26.63 -24.69
C TRP A 16 12.25 -26.66 -23.77
N SER A 17 12.50 -27.00 -22.51
CA SER A 17 11.56 -26.67 -21.43
C SER A 17 11.53 -25.15 -21.36
N ALA A 18 10.50 -24.54 -21.94
CA ALA A 18 10.15 -23.18 -21.61
C ALA A 18 9.86 -23.19 -20.10
N ALA A 19 10.78 -22.67 -19.31
CA ALA A 19 10.51 -22.32 -17.94
C ALA A 19 9.41 -21.27 -18.01
N PHE A 20 8.16 -21.68 -17.81
CA PHE A 20 7.09 -20.74 -17.51
C PHE A 20 7.56 -20.03 -16.25
N ALA A 21 7.85 -18.73 -16.37
CA ALA A 21 7.98 -17.88 -15.21
C ALA A 21 6.73 -18.13 -14.35
N ASP A 22 6.92 -18.46 -13.08
CA ASP A 22 5.80 -18.61 -12.16
C ASP A 22 5.01 -17.30 -12.22
N GLU A 23 3.81 -17.37 -12.82
CA GLU A 23 2.93 -16.23 -12.93
C GLU A 23 2.62 -15.77 -11.51
N PHE A 24 2.79 -14.48 -11.25
CA PHE A 24 2.44 -13.89 -9.96
C PHE A 24 0.99 -14.27 -9.61
N LYS A 25 0.83 -15.17 -8.65
CA LYS A 25 -0.46 -15.54 -8.07
C LYS A 25 -0.43 -15.16 -6.61
N LEU A 26 -1.19 -14.12 -6.30
CA LEU A 26 -1.59 -13.92 -4.92
C LEU A 26 -2.52 -15.08 -4.57
N ASP A 27 -2.14 -15.88 -3.60
CA ASP A 27 -2.94 -17.00 -3.13
C ASP A 27 -4.09 -16.43 -2.31
N CYS A 28 -5.22 -16.17 -2.99
CA CYS A 28 -6.35 -15.42 -2.48
C CYS A 28 -7.30 -16.31 -1.70
N HIS A 29 -7.31 -16.18 -0.38
CA HIS A 29 -8.44 -16.61 0.42
C HIS A 29 -9.24 -15.39 0.89
N PRO A 30 -10.57 -15.42 0.72
CA PRO A 30 -11.39 -14.28 1.09
C PRO A 30 -11.26 -13.98 2.60
N PHE A 31 -11.26 -12.70 2.94
CA PHE A 31 -11.22 -12.23 4.30
C PHE A 31 -12.36 -12.78 5.14
N SER A 32 -12.06 -13.03 6.42
CA SER A 32 -13.08 -13.28 7.45
C SER A 32 -13.72 -11.99 8.00
N LEU A 33 -13.37 -10.80 7.48
CA LEU A 33 -14.06 -9.57 7.85
C LEU A 33 -15.48 -9.58 7.30
N PRO A 34 -16.45 -9.01 8.02
CA PRO A 34 -17.79 -8.78 7.50
C PRO A 34 -17.72 -7.71 6.42
N THR A 35 -17.30 -8.12 5.23
CA THR A 35 -17.24 -7.27 4.05
C THR A 35 -18.64 -7.14 3.47
N GLN A 36 -19.01 -5.93 3.10
CA GLN A 36 -20.26 -5.65 2.42
C GLN A 36 -19.97 -5.41 0.94
N ALA A 37 -20.64 -6.16 0.06
CA ALA A 37 -20.55 -5.91 -1.37
C ALA A 37 -20.97 -4.47 -1.70
N ARG A 38 -20.21 -3.81 -2.56
CA ARG A 38 -20.40 -2.41 -2.96
C ARG A 38 -20.67 -2.32 -4.46
N PRO A 39 -21.29 -1.21 -4.94
CA PRO A 39 -21.55 -1.04 -6.37
C PRO A 39 -20.28 -1.13 -7.24
N ILE A 40 -19.14 -0.67 -6.75
CA ILE A 40 -17.86 -0.74 -7.46
C ILE A 40 -17.42 -2.18 -7.74
N ASP A 41 -17.72 -3.13 -6.86
CA ASP A 41 -17.32 -4.54 -7.00
C ASP A 41 -17.84 -5.19 -8.29
N SER A 42 -18.96 -4.69 -8.81
CA SER A 42 -19.55 -5.16 -10.08
C SER A 42 -19.13 -4.33 -11.30
N ARG A 43 -18.56 -3.13 -11.09
CA ARG A 43 -18.22 -2.19 -12.16
C ARG A 43 -16.74 -2.15 -12.49
N CYS A 44 -15.90 -2.43 -11.48
CA CYS A 44 -14.45 -2.34 -11.58
C CYS A 44 -13.84 -3.65 -11.06
N GLY A 45 -13.16 -4.39 -11.92
CA GLY A 45 -12.45 -5.60 -11.55
C GLY A 45 -11.08 -5.28 -10.92
N ALA A 46 -10.40 -6.30 -10.41
CA ALA A 46 -9.10 -6.16 -9.73
C ALA A 46 -8.03 -5.43 -10.58
N GLY A 47 -8.04 -5.59 -11.91
CA GLY A 47 -7.09 -4.91 -12.80
C GLY A 47 -7.42 -3.44 -13.07
N GLY A 48 -8.50 -2.91 -12.50
CA GLY A 48 -8.93 -1.53 -12.73
C GLY A 48 -9.16 -1.21 -14.20
N SER A 49 -8.95 0.03 -14.62
CA SER A 49 -9.04 0.45 -16.03
C SER A 49 -8.05 -0.29 -16.94
N ALA A 50 -6.94 -0.79 -16.41
CA ALA A 50 -5.93 -1.53 -17.17
C ALA A 50 -6.31 -2.99 -17.43
N ALA A 51 -7.42 -3.50 -16.88
CA ALA A 51 -7.83 -4.92 -16.99
C ALA A 51 -7.91 -5.44 -18.43
N HIS A 52 -8.28 -4.58 -19.37
CA HIS A 52 -8.41 -4.89 -20.80
C HIS A 52 -7.39 -4.19 -21.69
N GLY A 53 -6.43 -3.46 -21.09
CA GLY A 53 -5.38 -2.73 -21.80
C GLY A 53 -4.18 -3.60 -22.14
N SER A 54 -3.28 -3.04 -22.96
CA SER A 54 -2.01 -3.66 -23.33
C SER A 54 -0.89 -3.46 -22.28
N ASP A 55 -1.12 -2.59 -21.28
CA ASP A 55 -0.14 -2.29 -20.23
C ASP A 55 -0.19 -3.34 -19.12
N THR A 56 0.61 -4.37 -19.30
CA THR A 56 0.70 -5.50 -18.35
C THR A 56 1.23 -5.05 -16.98
N ALA A 57 2.19 -4.13 -16.93
CA ALA A 57 2.78 -3.69 -15.66
C ALA A 57 1.76 -2.93 -14.82
N LYS A 58 0.99 -2.04 -15.45
CA LYS A 58 -0.09 -1.30 -14.79
C LYS A 58 -1.19 -2.25 -14.30
N ARG A 59 -1.62 -3.17 -15.15
CA ARG A 59 -2.62 -4.17 -14.78
C ARG A 59 -2.17 -5.01 -13.57
N LEU A 60 -0.91 -5.51 -13.59
CA LEU A 60 -0.35 -6.28 -12.47
C LEU A 60 -0.28 -5.45 -11.19
N GLN A 61 0.12 -4.19 -11.26
CA GLN A 61 0.13 -3.31 -10.09
C GLN A 61 -1.27 -3.14 -9.51
N ASN A 62 -2.27 -2.88 -10.36
CA ASN A 62 -3.66 -2.74 -9.93
C ASN A 62 -4.20 -4.03 -9.31
N GLU A 63 -3.90 -5.20 -9.91
CA GLU A 63 -4.30 -6.50 -9.37
C GLU A 63 -3.73 -6.74 -7.96
N VAL A 64 -2.49 -6.29 -7.70
CA VAL A 64 -1.90 -6.37 -6.35
C VAL A 64 -2.52 -5.36 -5.40
N LYS A 65 -2.73 -4.11 -5.84
CA LYS A 65 -3.41 -3.08 -5.04
C LYS A 65 -4.80 -3.56 -4.56
N ASN A 66 -5.57 -4.19 -5.45
CA ASN A 66 -6.92 -4.69 -5.15
C ASN A 66 -6.96 -6.10 -4.53
N ALA A 67 -5.81 -6.69 -4.24
CA ALA A 67 -5.78 -8.07 -3.75
C ALA A 67 -6.10 -8.14 -2.25
N LEU A 68 -7.28 -8.63 -1.91
CA LEU A 68 -7.70 -8.93 -0.54
C LEU A 68 -7.22 -10.34 -0.10
N CYS A 69 -5.93 -10.65 -0.26
CA CYS A 69 -5.47 -12.03 -0.29
C CYS A 69 -4.34 -12.39 0.66
N SER A 70 -3.84 -11.48 1.48
CA SER A 70 -2.73 -11.82 2.38
C SER A 70 -3.17 -12.81 3.47
N GLN A 71 -2.38 -13.86 3.67
CA GLN A 71 -2.69 -14.98 4.57
C GLN A 71 -1.70 -15.11 5.72
N GLY A 72 -2.05 -15.98 6.66
CA GLY A 72 -1.19 -16.34 7.79
C GLY A 72 -1.14 -15.27 8.89
N ASP A 73 -0.23 -15.48 9.83
CA ASP A 73 0.03 -14.52 10.89
C ASP A 73 0.71 -13.28 10.33
N ALA A 74 0.32 -12.10 10.84
CA ALA A 74 0.92 -10.86 10.41
C ALA A 74 2.32 -10.69 10.99
N VAL A 75 3.29 -10.40 10.12
CA VAL A 75 4.65 -10.04 10.55
C VAL A 75 4.65 -8.61 11.07
N THR A 76 5.10 -8.40 12.31
CA THR A 76 5.21 -7.05 12.87
C THR A 76 6.39 -6.33 12.26
N LEU A 77 6.14 -5.17 11.64
CA LEU A 77 7.14 -4.28 11.07
C LEU A 77 7.17 -2.95 11.82
N THR A 78 8.30 -2.28 11.74
CA THR A 78 8.54 -0.91 12.22
C THR A 78 8.70 0.05 11.03
N MET A 79 8.65 1.36 11.25
CA MET A 79 8.98 2.34 10.20
C MET A 79 10.40 2.12 9.64
N ALA A 80 11.36 1.77 10.49
CA ALA A 80 12.70 1.44 10.06
C ALA A 80 12.75 0.23 9.11
N ASP A 81 11.89 -0.76 9.32
CA ASP A 81 11.77 -1.91 8.42
C ASP A 81 11.26 -1.49 7.04
N PHE A 82 10.26 -0.60 6.95
CA PHE A 82 9.79 -0.06 5.68
C PHE A 82 10.88 0.72 4.94
N MET A 83 11.72 1.49 5.66
CA MET A 83 12.87 2.16 5.06
C MET A 83 13.93 1.16 4.58
N ALA A 84 14.14 0.07 5.31
CA ALA A 84 15.05 -1.00 4.90
C ALA A 84 14.53 -1.74 3.65
N LEU A 85 13.22 -1.99 3.56
CA LEU A 85 12.57 -2.55 2.37
C LEU A 85 12.76 -1.62 1.16
N GLN A 86 12.57 -0.30 1.31
CA GLN A 86 12.82 0.69 0.25
C GLN A 86 14.28 0.65 -0.25
N ASN A 87 15.23 0.59 0.68
CA ASN A 87 16.64 0.50 0.33
C ASN A 87 16.95 -0.81 -0.40
N ARG A 88 16.32 -1.91 0.01
CA ARG A 88 16.46 -3.21 -0.66
C ARG A 88 15.92 -3.17 -2.09
N ALA A 89 14.74 -2.55 -2.31
CA ALA A 89 14.19 -2.37 -3.65
C ALA A 89 15.15 -1.60 -4.57
N ARG A 90 15.76 -0.52 -4.05
CA ARG A 90 16.80 0.24 -4.78
C ARG A 90 18.03 -0.64 -5.11
N GLN A 91 18.52 -1.44 -4.16
CA GLN A 91 19.66 -2.36 -4.37
C GLN A 91 19.38 -3.40 -5.45
N LEU A 92 18.14 -3.87 -5.55
CA LEU A 92 17.69 -4.82 -6.57
C LEU A 92 17.41 -4.16 -7.92
N GLY A 93 17.55 -2.82 -8.03
CA GLY A 93 17.24 -2.08 -9.25
C GLY A 93 15.76 -2.13 -9.63
N ILE A 94 14.86 -2.26 -8.65
CA ILE A 94 13.41 -2.17 -8.91
C ILE A 94 13.09 -0.76 -9.36
N SER A 95 12.46 -0.64 -10.52
CA SER A 95 12.04 0.64 -11.09
C SER A 95 10.80 1.18 -10.38
N PHE A 96 10.69 2.52 -10.32
CA PHE A 96 9.56 3.25 -9.76
C PHE A 96 9.54 4.69 -10.26
N GLY A 97 8.48 5.43 -9.96
CA GLY A 97 8.37 6.84 -10.30
C GLY A 97 7.65 7.06 -11.62
N ALA A 98 6.51 6.40 -11.83
CA ALA A 98 5.68 6.60 -13.02
C ALA A 98 4.82 7.87 -12.96
N GLU A 99 4.68 8.48 -11.77
CA GLU A 99 3.85 9.66 -11.54
C GLU A 99 4.47 10.99 -11.94
N GLY A 100 3.63 12.00 -12.16
CA GLY A 100 3.97 13.43 -12.07
C GLY A 100 4.56 14.07 -13.33
N SER A 101 4.63 13.37 -14.46
CA SER A 101 5.01 14.00 -15.73
C SER A 101 4.12 13.46 -16.85
N PRO A 102 3.32 14.31 -17.52
CA PRO A 102 2.67 13.90 -18.76
C PRO A 102 3.71 13.71 -19.89
N PRO A 103 3.66 12.62 -20.67
CA PRO A 103 2.84 11.45 -20.43
C PRO A 103 3.40 10.59 -19.28
N ARG A 104 2.50 9.98 -18.48
CA ARG A 104 2.85 9.03 -17.43
C ARG A 104 3.81 7.99 -17.97
N ARG A 105 4.89 7.76 -17.25
CA ARG A 105 5.92 6.82 -17.66
C ARG A 105 5.66 5.44 -17.07
N THR A 106 4.62 4.77 -17.59
CA THR A 106 4.32 3.38 -17.16
C THR A 106 5.49 2.43 -17.41
N GLU A 107 6.46 2.82 -18.28
CA GLU A 107 7.73 2.09 -18.42
C GLU A 107 8.59 2.08 -17.15
N HIS A 108 8.32 2.95 -16.17
CA HIS A 108 8.96 2.91 -14.86
C HIS A 108 8.32 1.91 -13.90
N LEU A 109 7.14 1.40 -14.20
CA LEU A 109 6.55 0.32 -13.40
C LEU A 109 7.34 -0.98 -13.61
N PRO A 110 7.54 -1.80 -12.55
CA PRO A 110 8.15 -3.11 -12.69
C PRO A 110 7.34 -3.99 -13.65
N GLN A 111 7.96 -4.38 -14.77
CA GLN A 111 7.36 -5.30 -15.73
C GLN A 111 7.25 -6.74 -15.18
N ASP A 112 8.07 -7.04 -14.19
CA ASP A 112 8.09 -8.31 -13.48
C ASP A 112 8.07 -8.03 -11.98
N ARG A 113 6.92 -8.31 -11.33
CA ARG A 113 6.74 -8.13 -9.88
C ARG A 113 7.17 -9.35 -9.07
N THR A 114 7.60 -10.45 -9.70
CA THR A 114 8.08 -11.64 -8.98
C THR A 114 9.28 -11.31 -8.08
N LYS A 115 10.14 -10.37 -8.51
CA LYS A 115 11.28 -9.88 -7.72
C LYS A 115 10.90 -9.18 -6.43
N LEU A 116 9.66 -8.74 -6.29
CA LEU A 116 9.15 -8.11 -5.08
C LEU A 116 8.58 -9.15 -4.10
N GLN A 117 8.32 -10.38 -4.54
CA GLN A 117 7.80 -11.45 -3.70
C GLN A 117 8.82 -11.92 -2.66
N PRO A 118 8.39 -12.45 -1.50
CA PRO A 118 9.29 -12.84 -0.40
C PRO A 118 10.45 -13.74 -0.83
N LYS A 119 10.17 -14.73 -1.68
CA LYS A 119 11.18 -15.70 -2.16
C LYS A 119 12.32 -15.08 -2.98
N ASP A 120 12.03 -14.03 -3.75
CA ASP A 120 12.98 -13.40 -4.67
C ASP A 120 13.49 -12.04 -4.15
N PHE A 121 12.76 -11.42 -3.27
CA PHE A 121 13.17 -10.18 -2.59
C PHE A 121 14.26 -10.43 -1.54
N HIS A 122 14.30 -11.64 -0.97
CA HIS A 122 15.33 -12.13 -0.04
C HIS A 122 15.55 -11.19 1.17
N THR A 123 14.48 -10.72 1.78
CA THR A 123 14.54 -9.91 3.00
C THR A 123 13.83 -10.63 4.13
N THR A 124 14.50 -10.71 5.29
CA THR A 124 13.96 -11.38 6.48
C THR A 124 13.73 -10.35 7.58
N MET A 125 12.51 -10.30 8.11
CA MET A 125 12.09 -9.43 9.21
C MET A 125 11.32 -10.27 10.22
N GLY A 126 11.64 -10.12 11.51
CA GLY A 126 11.00 -10.93 12.55
C GLY A 126 11.16 -12.45 12.34
N GLY A 127 12.20 -12.91 11.64
CA GLY A 127 12.40 -14.33 11.31
C GLY A 127 11.62 -14.85 10.09
N HIS A 128 10.86 -14.00 9.41
CA HIS A 128 10.06 -14.34 8.25
C HIS A 128 10.60 -13.68 6.97
N GLN A 129 10.56 -14.38 5.86
CA GLN A 129 10.78 -13.74 4.56
C GLN A 129 9.62 -12.80 4.25
N VAL A 130 9.95 -11.55 3.91
CA VAL A 130 8.99 -10.47 3.68
C VAL A 130 9.17 -9.89 2.29
N GLY A 131 8.07 -9.62 1.64
CA GLY A 131 7.99 -9.01 0.32
C GLY A 131 6.55 -8.75 -0.06
N GLU A 132 6.29 -8.39 -1.30
CA GLU A 132 4.94 -8.10 -1.79
C GLU A 132 4.01 -9.30 -1.60
N GLY A 133 2.79 -9.03 -1.12
CA GLY A 133 1.83 -10.06 -0.76
C GLY A 133 1.95 -10.58 0.68
N SER A 134 3.01 -10.27 1.41
CA SER A 134 3.14 -10.67 2.82
C SER A 134 2.07 -9.99 3.67
N ARG A 135 1.47 -10.75 4.60
CA ARG A 135 0.63 -10.16 5.63
C ARG A 135 1.48 -9.51 6.71
N VAL A 136 1.30 -8.23 6.92
CA VAL A 136 2.09 -7.45 7.87
C VAL A 136 1.21 -6.64 8.80
N GLN A 137 1.80 -6.18 9.91
CA GLN A 137 1.16 -5.24 10.83
C GLN A 137 2.18 -4.23 11.33
N ILE A 138 1.68 -3.03 11.63
CA ILE A 138 2.48 -1.93 12.17
C ILE A 138 1.66 -1.10 13.13
N VAL A 139 2.32 -0.51 14.12
CA VAL A 139 1.71 0.48 15.03
C VAL A 139 2.28 1.86 14.71
N GLY A 140 1.38 2.84 14.64
CA GLY A 140 1.74 4.24 14.39
C GLY A 140 0.58 5.16 14.65
N PHE A 141 0.74 6.44 14.35
CA PHE A 141 -0.31 7.44 14.44
C PHE A 141 -0.89 7.72 13.06
N MET A 142 -2.21 7.61 12.93
CA MET A 142 -2.91 8.01 11.72
C MET A 142 -2.84 9.53 11.54
N ASN A 143 -2.47 9.93 10.33
CA ASN A 143 -2.46 11.33 9.95
C ASN A 143 -3.31 11.52 8.70
N GLU A 144 -4.31 12.38 8.83
CA GLU A 144 -5.16 12.89 7.75
C GLU A 144 -5.74 11.83 6.79
N PRO A 145 -6.60 10.91 7.25
CA PRO A 145 -7.30 10.01 6.34
C PRO A 145 -8.15 10.81 5.33
N HIS A 146 -7.93 10.61 4.04
CA HIS A 146 -8.66 11.31 2.99
C HIS A 146 -8.89 10.40 1.77
N PRO A 147 -9.93 10.66 0.97
CA PRO A 147 -10.11 9.94 -0.30
C PRO A 147 -8.98 10.29 -1.26
N GLY A 148 -8.48 9.29 -1.97
CA GLY A 148 -7.54 9.47 -3.06
C GLY A 148 -8.12 10.20 -4.27
N GLY A 149 -7.32 10.34 -5.32
CA GLY A 149 -7.73 10.84 -6.62
C GLY A 149 -8.64 9.87 -7.38
N ALA A 150 -8.94 10.20 -8.63
CA ALA A 150 -9.58 9.29 -9.56
C ALA A 150 -8.52 8.35 -10.16
N GLU A 151 -8.26 7.23 -9.48
CA GLU A 151 -7.21 6.30 -9.85
C GLU A 151 -7.69 5.22 -10.83
N ASP A 152 -6.78 4.79 -11.69
CA ASP A 152 -7.02 3.69 -12.62
C ASP A 152 -7.39 2.37 -11.93
N VAL A 153 -6.84 2.12 -10.74
CA VAL A 153 -7.13 0.93 -9.94
C VAL A 153 -8.62 0.84 -9.59
N ASN A 154 -9.29 1.98 -9.48
CA ASN A 154 -10.71 2.14 -9.20
C ASN A 154 -11.51 2.53 -10.46
N CYS A 155 -10.98 2.25 -11.66
CA CYS A 155 -11.58 2.58 -12.95
C CYS A 155 -11.90 4.07 -13.14
N GLY A 156 -11.08 4.97 -12.58
CA GLY A 156 -11.27 6.42 -12.65
C GLY A 156 -12.52 6.89 -11.88
N ALA A 157 -12.92 6.19 -10.82
CA ALA A 157 -14.10 6.56 -10.04
C ALA A 157 -13.93 7.94 -9.39
N THR A 158 -14.95 8.79 -9.50
CA THR A 158 -14.95 10.16 -8.93
C THR A 158 -15.72 10.26 -7.62
N ALA A 159 -16.64 9.31 -7.35
CA ALA A 159 -17.39 9.29 -6.10
C ALA A 159 -16.47 8.90 -4.93
N GLU A 160 -16.46 9.67 -3.85
CA GLU A 160 -15.61 9.46 -2.67
C GLU A 160 -15.71 8.01 -2.12
N ALA A 161 -16.90 7.45 -2.13
CA ALA A 161 -17.15 6.09 -1.67
C ALA A 161 -16.49 5.02 -2.54
N ASP A 162 -16.11 5.34 -3.76
CA ASP A 162 -15.52 4.42 -4.75
C ASP A 162 -14.00 4.70 -4.95
N LYS A 163 -13.40 5.55 -4.12
CA LYS A 163 -11.97 5.86 -4.11
C LYS A 163 -11.26 5.13 -2.97
N ASP A 164 -9.96 4.94 -3.08
CA ASP A 164 -9.12 4.51 -1.96
C ASP A 164 -9.13 5.56 -0.86
N VAL A 165 -8.86 5.17 0.36
CA VAL A 165 -8.63 6.10 1.46
C VAL A 165 -7.16 6.05 1.83
N HIS A 166 -6.45 7.13 1.57
CA HIS A 166 -5.06 7.32 1.90
C HIS A 166 -4.90 7.75 3.35
N ILE A 167 -3.94 7.17 4.03
CA ILE A 167 -3.62 7.45 5.42
C ILE A 167 -2.10 7.52 5.53
N ASN A 168 -1.56 8.67 5.90
CA ASN A 168 -0.17 8.71 6.33
C ASN A 168 -0.05 8.12 7.74
N LEU A 169 0.80 7.12 7.90
CA LEU A 169 1.12 6.52 9.18
C LEU A 169 2.53 6.94 9.61
N VAL A 170 2.64 7.50 10.81
CA VAL A 170 3.88 8.08 11.34
C VAL A 170 4.16 7.61 12.77
N GLU A 171 5.42 7.70 13.23
CA GLU A 171 5.80 7.32 14.61
C GLU A 171 5.38 8.35 15.66
N SER A 172 5.13 9.60 15.25
CA SER A 172 4.66 10.67 16.11
C SER A 172 3.64 11.51 15.35
N PRO A 173 2.57 12.01 16.00
CA PRO A 173 1.58 12.84 15.33
C PRO A 173 2.23 14.01 14.60
N ALA A 174 2.00 14.13 13.30
CA ALA A 174 2.49 15.27 12.53
C ALA A 174 1.76 16.56 12.95
N PRO A 175 2.41 17.72 12.91
CA PRO A 175 1.79 18.99 13.27
C PRO A 175 0.56 19.27 12.40
N TRP A 176 -0.46 19.91 12.98
CA TRP A 176 -1.54 20.50 12.22
C TRP A 176 -1.04 21.70 11.41
N LEU A 177 -1.55 21.84 10.20
CA LEU A 177 -1.31 23.07 9.45
C LEU A 177 -2.21 24.17 9.99
N PRO A 178 -1.65 25.35 10.33
CA PRO A 178 -2.46 26.51 10.69
C PRO A 178 -3.23 27.02 9.48
N PRO A 179 -4.24 27.90 9.68
CA PRO A 179 -4.98 28.51 8.60
C PRO A 179 -4.05 29.17 7.57
N LYS A 180 -4.48 29.16 6.31
CA LYS A 180 -3.73 29.78 5.21
C LYS A 180 -3.49 31.27 5.50
N GLY A 181 -2.22 31.69 5.41
CA GLY A 181 -1.80 33.06 5.70
C GLY A 181 -1.31 33.30 7.14
N ASP A 182 -1.33 32.27 7.99
CA ASP A 182 -0.68 32.32 9.30
C ASP A 182 0.85 32.49 9.16
N PRO A 183 1.51 33.34 9.94
CA PRO A 183 2.97 33.56 9.82
C PRO A 183 3.79 32.30 10.06
N ASP A 184 3.27 31.33 10.83
CA ASP A 184 3.99 30.09 11.14
C ASP A 184 3.66 28.97 10.13
N GLN A 185 2.81 29.21 9.13
CA GLN A 185 2.35 28.20 8.18
C GLN A 185 3.50 27.47 7.49
N GLN A 186 4.47 28.22 6.94
CA GLN A 186 5.60 27.64 6.20
C GLN A 186 6.47 26.74 7.09
N GLN A 187 6.71 27.16 8.34
CA GLN A 187 7.47 26.35 9.29
C GLN A 187 6.72 25.08 9.64
N LYS A 188 5.43 25.17 9.95
CA LYS A 188 4.58 24.03 10.29
C LYS A 188 4.43 23.04 9.13
N GLU A 189 4.34 23.55 7.90
CA GLU A 189 4.33 22.73 6.69
C GLU A 189 5.66 21.97 6.53
N ALA A 190 6.79 22.62 6.74
CA ALA A 190 8.09 21.95 6.69
C ALA A 190 8.23 20.88 7.78
N GLU A 191 7.81 21.16 9.02
CA GLU A 191 7.81 20.20 10.12
C GLU A 191 6.90 19.02 9.83
N ARG A 192 5.70 19.27 9.30
CA ARG A 192 4.75 18.24 8.89
C ARG A 192 5.32 17.37 7.77
N ASN A 193 5.85 17.97 6.71
CA ASN A 193 6.44 17.26 5.59
C ASN A 193 7.62 16.38 6.05
N ALA A 194 8.45 16.89 6.95
CA ALA A 194 9.55 16.11 7.53
C ALA A 194 9.03 14.88 8.31
N ALA A 195 7.94 15.01 9.05
CA ALA A 195 7.31 13.89 9.76
C ALA A 195 6.72 12.86 8.77
N LEU A 196 5.98 13.32 7.76
CA LEU A 196 5.40 12.45 6.74
C LEU A 196 6.47 11.70 5.94
N CYS A 197 7.59 12.35 5.63
CA CYS A 197 8.73 11.74 4.94
C CYS A 197 9.44 10.66 5.77
N GLN A 198 9.16 10.53 7.05
CA GLN A 198 9.62 9.42 7.90
C GLN A 198 8.54 8.34 8.07
N GLY A 199 7.34 8.58 7.55
CA GLY A 199 6.22 7.67 7.59
C GLY A 199 6.03 6.88 6.30
N ILE A 200 4.94 6.15 6.28
CA ILE A 200 4.46 5.37 5.13
C ILE A 200 3.03 5.76 4.81
N VAL A 201 2.58 5.39 3.62
CA VAL A 201 1.17 5.40 3.25
C VAL A 201 0.57 4.04 3.54
N VAL A 202 -0.65 4.01 4.03
CA VAL A 202 -1.46 2.80 4.18
C VAL A 202 -2.87 3.11 3.66
N GLU A 203 -3.52 2.13 3.00
CA GLU A 203 -4.74 2.44 2.25
C GLU A 203 -5.84 1.40 2.45
N THR A 204 -7.08 1.89 2.54
CA THR A 204 -8.26 1.04 2.41
C THR A 204 -8.82 1.16 1.01
N ILE A 205 -9.06 0.04 0.35
CA ILE A 205 -9.65 0.03 -1.00
C ILE A 205 -11.17 0.17 -0.93
N PRO A 206 -11.84 0.66 -1.99
CA PRO A 206 -13.30 0.79 -2.02
C PRO A 206 -14.01 -0.56 -2.12
N HIS A 207 -13.34 -1.59 -2.64
CA HIS A 207 -13.88 -2.93 -2.79
C HIS A 207 -14.14 -3.58 -1.44
N PHE A 208 -15.37 -4.04 -1.21
CA PHE A 208 -15.80 -4.70 0.02
C PHE A 208 -15.48 -3.93 1.31
N ARG A 209 -15.26 -2.63 1.22
CA ARG A 209 -14.85 -1.79 2.34
C ARG A 209 -15.95 -1.70 3.40
N PRO A 210 -15.67 -2.06 4.68
CA PRO A 210 -16.62 -1.88 5.77
C PRO A 210 -16.74 -0.38 6.14
N ALA A 211 -17.92 0.02 6.58
CA ALA A 211 -18.21 1.44 6.92
C ALA A 211 -17.21 2.08 7.90
N PRO A 212 -16.66 1.40 8.93
CA PRO A 212 -15.64 1.99 9.78
C PRO A 212 -14.32 2.35 9.08
N PHE A 213 -14.08 1.86 7.86
CA PHE A 213 -12.86 2.12 7.07
C PHE A 213 -13.05 3.25 6.05
N GLU A 214 -14.21 3.92 6.05
CA GLU A 214 -14.44 5.12 5.26
C GLU A 214 -13.65 6.31 5.80
N ALA A 215 -13.19 7.20 4.92
CA ALA A 215 -12.39 8.38 5.30
C ALA A 215 -13.04 9.19 6.44
N ARG A 216 -14.35 9.42 6.37
CA ARG A 216 -15.08 10.14 7.41
C ARG A 216 -15.03 9.45 8.78
N ALA A 217 -15.16 8.12 8.80
CA ALA A 217 -15.09 7.35 10.05
C ALA A 217 -13.66 7.38 10.62
N LEU A 218 -12.65 7.22 9.77
CA LEU A 218 -11.25 7.26 10.18
C LEU A 218 -10.85 8.66 10.69
N ARG A 219 -11.33 9.75 10.07
CA ARG A 219 -11.12 11.12 10.56
C ARG A 219 -11.72 11.38 11.95
N SER A 220 -12.73 10.60 12.35
CA SER A 220 -13.29 10.72 13.71
C SER A 220 -12.42 10.09 14.79
N VAL A 221 -11.38 9.33 14.46
CA VAL A 221 -10.44 8.79 15.44
C VAL A 221 -9.51 9.90 15.92
N SER A 222 -9.38 10.06 17.24
CA SER A 222 -8.44 11.05 17.79
C SER A 222 -7.00 10.69 17.44
N ARG A 223 -6.25 11.63 16.86
CA ARG A 223 -4.85 11.47 16.46
C ARG A 223 -3.86 11.26 17.61
N GLU A 224 -4.32 11.42 18.85
CA GLU A 224 -3.49 11.18 20.04
C GLU A 224 -3.31 9.69 20.36
N PHE A 225 -4.10 8.83 19.74
CA PHE A 225 -4.05 7.39 20.00
C PHE A 225 -3.40 6.66 18.84
N PRO A 226 -2.36 5.84 19.11
CA PRO A 226 -1.78 4.96 18.10
C PRO A 226 -2.81 3.97 17.54
N VAL A 227 -2.62 3.59 16.29
CA VAL A 227 -3.40 2.53 15.65
C VAL A 227 -2.54 1.35 15.28
N LEU A 228 -3.11 0.17 15.34
CA LEU A 228 -2.57 -1.05 14.74
C LEU A 228 -3.21 -1.19 13.35
N ILE A 229 -2.38 -1.17 12.33
CA ILE A 229 -2.78 -1.41 10.95
C ILE A 229 -2.31 -2.80 10.55
N VAL A 230 -3.22 -3.61 10.03
CA VAL A 230 -2.91 -4.94 9.48
C VAL A 230 -3.34 -4.99 8.04
N GLY A 231 -2.52 -5.56 7.16
CA GLY A 231 -2.88 -5.72 5.76
C GLY A 231 -1.81 -6.38 4.93
N GLN A 232 -1.90 -6.21 3.63
CA GLN A 232 -0.96 -6.75 2.67
C GLN A 232 0.17 -5.75 2.41
N LEU A 233 1.40 -6.23 2.41
CA LEU A 233 2.55 -5.45 2.00
C LEU A 233 2.55 -5.32 0.46
N PHE A 234 2.62 -4.10 -0.01
CA PHE A 234 2.58 -3.73 -1.42
C PHE A 234 3.69 -2.72 -1.74
N PHE A 235 4.27 -2.79 -2.95
CA PHE A 235 5.24 -1.82 -3.44
C PHE A 235 4.59 -0.92 -4.49
N ASP A 236 4.28 0.32 -4.12
CA ASP A 236 3.68 1.28 -5.03
C ASP A 236 4.75 1.95 -5.91
N ALA A 237 4.97 1.36 -7.07
CA ALA A 237 5.96 1.84 -8.01
C ALA A 237 5.53 3.11 -8.77
N SER A 238 4.29 3.57 -8.64
CA SER A 238 3.82 4.79 -9.31
C SER A 238 4.46 6.03 -8.72
N HIS A 239 4.74 6.02 -7.44
CA HIS A 239 5.13 7.17 -6.65
C HIS A 239 6.65 7.36 -6.51
N PHE A 240 7.02 8.45 -5.84
CA PHE A 240 8.39 8.75 -5.43
C PHE A 240 8.48 8.86 -3.91
N PRO A 241 9.46 8.22 -3.27
CA PRO A 241 9.71 8.47 -1.85
C PRO A 241 10.37 9.84 -1.66
N CYS A 242 10.21 10.40 -0.47
CA CYS A 242 10.87 11.65 -0.10
C CYS A 242 12.40 11.59 -0.28
N GLU A 243 12.99 12.73 -0.54
CA GLU A 243 14.44 12.94 -0.52
C GLU A 243 14.84 13.58 0.82
N GLY A 244 15.15 12.75 1.80
CA GLY A 244 15.34 13.21 3.18
C GLY A 244 14.03 13.76 3.77
N PRO A 245 14.03 14.97 4.37
CA PRO A 245 12.84 15.55 4.99
C PRO A 245 11.90 16.26 4.00
N LYS A 246 12.16 16.17 2.69
CA LYS A 246 11.42 16.91 1.66
C LYS A 246 10.63 15.94 0.79
N PRO A 247 9.33 16.19 0.59
CA PRO A 247 8.54 15.47 -0.40
C PRO A 247 9.14 15.63 -1.79
N HIS A 248 9.09 14.58 -2.59
CA HIS A 248 9.42 14.66 -4.00
C HIS A 248 8.33 15.50 -4.71
N PRO A 249 8.68 16.37 -5.69
CA PRO A 249 7.69 17.22 -6.38
C PRO A 249 6.52 16.48 -7.04
N GLY A 250 6.70 15.19 -7.38
CA GLY A 250 5.64 14.32 -7.91
C GLY A 250 5.25 13.21 -6.93
N GLY A 251 5.59 13.31 -5.64
CA GLY A 251 5.35 12.28 -4.63
C GLY A 251 4.29 12.71 -3.63
N HIS A 252 3.02 12.67 -3.99
CA HIS A 252 1.90 12.88 -3.10
C HIS A 252 1.12 11.58 -2.91
N PRO A 253 0.68 11.26 -1.68
CA PRO A 253 1.07 11.85 -0.40
C PRO A 253 2.55 11.62 -0.05
N ALA A 254 3.13 12.54 0.73
CA ALA A 254 4.54 12.45 1.15
C ALA A 254 4.80 11.16 1.94
N ARG A 255 5.87 10.44 1.60
CA ARG A 255 6.20 9.13 2.18
C ARG A 255 7.70 8.86 2.17
N GLY A 256 8.22 8.18 3.18
CA GLY A 256 9.63 7.77 3.23
C GLY A 256 9.91 6.48 2.45
N SER A 257 8.90 5.67 2.23
CA SER A 257 8.98 4.39 1.53
C SER A 257 7.83 4.23 0.54
N LEU A 258 8.07 3.55 -0.56
CA LEU A 258 7.05 3.10 -1.52
C LEU A 258 6.41 1.77 -1.10
N TRP A 259 6.92 1.15 -0.04
CA TRP A 259 6.24 0.03 0.56
C TRP A 259 5.10 0.52 1.42
N GLU A 260 3.93 -0.01 1.17
CA GLU A 260 2.66 0.35 1.78
C GLU A 260 1.99 -0.86 2.40
N ILE A 261 1.00 -0.61 3.24
CA ILE A 261 0.01 -1.64 3.58
C ILE A 261 -1.23 -1.37 2.72
N HIS A 262 -1.38 -2.15 1.67
CA HIS A 262 -2.43 -2.00 0.68
C HIS A 262 -2.88 -3.37 0.10
N PRO A 263 -4.10 -3.80 0.33
CA PRO A 263 -5.13 -3.13 1.15
C PRO A 263 -4.95 -3.37 2.65
N ILE A 264 -5.47 -2.44 3.44
CA ILE A 264 -5.67 -2.61 4.87
C ILE A 264 -6.79 -3.63 5.10
N THR A 265 -6.59 -4.53 6.06
CA THR A 265 -7.53 -5.59 6.38
C THR A 265 -8.09 -5.51 7.79
N ASP A 266 -7.38 -4.83 8.70
CA ASP A 266 -7.82 -4.57 10.05
C ASP A 266 -7.21 -3.27 10.57
N ILE A 267 -8.01 -2.51 11.34
CA ILE A 267 -7.60 -1.30 12.05
C ILE A 267 -8.13 -1.38 13.46
N GLN A 268 -7.23 -1.28 14.42
CA GLN A 268 -7.56 -1.19 15.84
C GLN A 268 -6.90 0.04 16.45
N VAL A 269 -7.52 0.64 17.45
CA VAL A 269 -7.01 1.83 18.13
C VAL A 269 -6.48 1.44 19.51
N CYS A 270 -5.30 1.90 19.84
CA CYS A 270 -4.71 1.66 21.16
C CYS A 270 -5.44 2.47 22.23
N LYS A 271 -5.71 1.86 23.39
CA LYS A 271 -6.32 2.56 24.55
C LYS A 271 -5.35 3.51 25.25
N ASN A 272 -4.04 3.37 24.97
CA ASN A 272 -2.97 4.22 25.49
C ASN A 272 -2.51 5.22 24.43
N LYS A 273 -1.96 6.35 24.85
CA LYS A 273 -1.47 7.42 23.95
C LYS A 273 0.02 7.28 23.59
N THR A 274 0.72 6.41 24.28
CA THR A 274 2.17 6.21 24.12
C THR A 274 2.43 4.99 23.22
N LEU A 275 3.19 5.16 22.15
CA LEU A 275 3.47 4.10 21.19
C LEU A 275 4.05 2.83 21.84
N SER A 276 4.97 3.00 22.82
CA SER A 276 5.60 1.88 23.53
C SER A 276 4.64 1.07 24.41
N GLU A 277 3.46 1.59 24.74
CA GLU A 277 2.41 0.90 25.50
C GLU A 277 1.42 0.16 24.60
N CYS A 278 1.60 0.25 23.27
CA CYS A 278 0.70 -0.28 22.25
C CYS A 278 1.33 -1.50 21.56
N SER A 279 1.64 -2.55 22.33
CA SER A 279 2.18 -3.78 21.76
C SER A 279 1.16 -4.51 20.89
N PRO A 280 1.46 -4.87 19.62
CA PRO A 280 0.58 -5.68 18.79
C PRO A 280 0.24 -7.06 19.39
N GLN A 281 1.09 -7.57 20.27
CA GLN A 281 0.93 -8.87 20.92
C GLN A 281 -0.02 -8.81 22.12
N ASP A 282 -0.19 -7.62 22.73
CA ASP A 282 -1.11 -7.44 23.86
C ASP A 282 -2.50 -7.07 23.36
N ARG A 283 -3.36 -8.07 23.22
CA ARG A 283 -4.74 -7.88 22.75
C ARG A 283 -5.61 -7.02 23.67
N THR A 284 -5.21 -6.80 24.90
CA THR A 284 -6.02 -6.06 25.90
C THR A 284 -5.96 -4.55 25.71
N VAL A 285 -4.91 -4.04 25.05
CA VAL A 285 -4.72 -2.61 24.83
C VAL A 285 -5.43 -2.08 23.57
N TRP A 286 -5.99 -2.95 22.75
CA TRP A 286 -6.65 -2.61 21.50
C TRP A 286 -8.15 -2.55 21.61
N THR A 287 -8.77 -1.69 20.80
CA THR A 287 -10.23 -1.60 20.61
C THR A 287 -10.55 -1.45 19.13
N LEU A 288 -11.68 -2.00 18.72
CA LEU A 288 -12.14 -1.94 17.34
C LEU A 288 -12.71 -0.55 17.02
N LEU A 289 -12.60 -0.11 15.77
CA LEU A 289 -13.09 1.21 15.32
C LEU A 289 -14.57 1.46 15.66
N HIS A 290 -15.42 0.45 15.60
CA HIS A 290 -16.84 0.58 15.89
C HIS A 290 -17.18 0.52 17.40
N GLU A 291 -16.19 0.29 18.24
CA GLU A 291 -16.31 0.19 19.71
C GLU A 291 -15.60 1.36 20.41
N LEU A 292 -15.19 2.39 19.68
CA LEU A 292 -14.41 3.49 20.23
C LEU A 292 -15.19 4.24 21.31
N PRO A 293 -14.62 4.38 22.52
CA PRO A 293 -15.22 5.21 23.56
C PRO A 293 -15.09 6.69 23.20
N ALA A 294 -16.01 7.51 23.70
CA ALA A 294 -16.12 8.93 23.34
C ALA A 294 -14.81 9.74 23.46
N HIS A 295 -13.95 9.42 24.44
CA HIS A 295 -12.69 10.13 24.65
C HIS A 295 -11.61 9.82 23.58
N MET A 296 -11.83 8.78 22.76
CA MET A 296 -10.97 8.43 21.63
C MET A 296 -11.49 8.94 20.29
N ILE A 297 -12.63 9.65 20.33
CA ILE A 297 -13.21 10.29 19.16
C ILE A 297 -12.76 11.75 19.17
N ALA A 298 -12.35 12.26 18.00
CA ALA A 298 -11.95 13.64 17.84
C ALA A 298 -13.13 14.59 18.17
N VAL A 299 -12.88 15.57 19.04
CA VAL A 299 -13.91 16.54 19.47
C VAL A 299 -14.18 17.58 18.38
N GLU A 300 -13.19 17.87 17.55
CA GLU A 300 -13.31 18.81 16.43
C GLU A 300 -13.44 18.04 15.13
N ALA A 301 -14.43 18.43 14.33
CA ALA A 301 -14.49 17.94 12.95
C ALA A 301 -13.22 18.39 12.24
N VAL A 302 -12.38 17.43 11.86
CA VAL A 302 -11.24 17.71 10.98
C VAL A 302 -11.81 18.38 9.73
N PRO A 303 -11.33 19.57 9.33
CA PRO A 303 -11.77 20.20 8.09
C PRO A 303 -11.76 19.19 6.94
N GLU A 304 -12.79 19.21 6.11
CA GLU A 304 -12.75 18.42 4.88
C GLU A 304 -11.49 18.85 4.10
N MET A 305 -10.55 17.94 3.99
CA MET A 305 -9.43 18.14 3.10
C MET A 305 -9.94 18.02 1.68
N GLU A 306 -9.52 18.94 0.83
CA GLU A 306 -9.71 18.78 -0.61
C GLU A 306 -9.14 17.41 -1.02
N SER A 307 -9.89 16.68 -1.83
CA SER A 307 -9.40 15.43 -2.44
C SER A 307 -8.10 15.72 -3.17
N GLU A 308 -7.20 14.76 -3.16
CA GLU A 308 -6.01 14.85 -4.02
C GLU A 308 -6.42 15.15 -5.46
N PRO A 309 -5.61 15.92 -6.21
CA PRO A 309 -5.89 16.14 -7.62
C PRO A 309 -6.00 14.79 -8.33
N ASP A 310 -6.97 14.71 -9.24
CA ASP A 310 -7.17 13.49 -10.02
C ASP A 310 -5.83 13.10 -10.68
N GLU A 311 -5.44 11.86 -10.44
CA GLU A 311 -4.30 11.24 -11.10
C GLU A 311 -4.76 10.80 -12.49
N ASP A 312 -4.56 11.66 -13.49
CA ASP A 312 -4.88 11.35 -14.92
C ASP A 312 -3.87 10.43 -15.60
#